data_90e9fac9707401f6704c7c1353cb6747
#
_entry.id   90e9fac9707401f6704c7c1353cb6747
#
_cell.length_a   1.000
_cell.length_b   1.000
_cell.length_c   1.000
_cell.angle_alpha   90.00
_cell.angle_beta   90.00
_cell.angle_gamma   90.00
#
_symmetry.space_group_name_H-M   'P 1'
#
loop_
_entity.id
_entity.type
_entity.pdbx_description
1 polymer ?
#
loop_
_entity_poly.entity_id
_entity_poly.type
_entity_poly.pdbx_seq_one_letter_code
_entity_poly.pdbx_strand_id
1 'polypeptide(L)'
;MHHSAASDRYVYPMTEHNFLIRQRFTLGVNRYEIWSTDAEWNTVSLLGFAQQKRFALKEEVKFFTDDSKTQVLFSFKARNVLDIKSVVDVFDGGGNTIGSFHKDWKASMLNSTWIIEQPGQPEVKGQEKSPAYAILRRFTNFDFIPYDFLFKAGERDVLDITRKFGLRDTYRCTVEAPEYDTRLLQAVAVAMDALQNR
;
A
#
# COMPACT_ATOMS: atom_id res chain seq x y z
N MET A 1 -9.86 -5.83 52.90
CA MET A 1 -10.65 -5.17 51.83
C MET A 1 -9.68 -4.75 50.77
N HIS A 2 -9.48 -5.62 49.75
CA HIS A 2 -8.65 -5.32 48.60
C HIS A 2 -9.58 -4.91 47.45
N HIS A 3 -9.52 -3.63 47.06
CA HIS A 3 -10.12 -3.16 45.82
C HIS A 3 -9.19 -3.50 44.68
N SER A 4 -9.60 -4.48 43.91
CA SER A 4 -9.01 -4.78 42.59
C SER A 4 -9.47 -3.72 41.60
N ALA A 5 -8.54 -2.87 41.14
CA ALA A 5 -8.78 -1.99 40.01
C ALA A 5 -8.83 -2.82 38.74
N ALA A 6 -10.03 -3.04 38.23
CA ALA A 6 -10.24 -3.55 36.88
C ALA A 6 -9.72 -2.50 35.90
N SER A 7 -8.68 -2.85 35.15
CA SER A 7 -8.22 -2.04 34.02
C SER A 7 -9.29 -2.13 32.93
N ASP A 8 -10.05 -1.08 32.74
CA ASP A 8 -10.89 -0.87 31.59
C ASP A 8 -9.98 -0.88 30.34
N ARG A 9 -9.90 -2.03 29.68
CA ARG A 9 -9.44 -2.08 28.31
C ARG A 9 -10.54 -1.45 27.45
N TYR A 10 -10.31 -0.22 27.04
CA TYR A 10 -11.08 0.39 25.99
C TYR A 10 -10.97 -0.52 24.75
N VAL A 11 -12.04 -1.25 24.47
CA VAL A 11 -12.21 -1.98 23.21
C VAL A 11 -12.60 -0.93 22.18
N TYR A 12 -11.63 -0.44 21.42
CA TYR A 12 -11.91 0.37 20.24
C TYR A 12 -12.70 -0.47 19.25
N PRO A 13 -13.80 0.04 18.67
CA PRO A 13 -14.53 -0.69 17.63
C PRO A 13 -13.58 -0.93 16.45
N MET A 14 -13.57 -2.16 15.93
CA MET A 14 -12.72 -2.65 14.85
C MET A 14 -13.04 -2.00 13.49
N THR A 15 -12.69 -0.74 13.32
CA THR A 15 -12.46 -0.10 12.02
C THR A 15 -10.96 -0.11 11.66
N GLU A 16 -10.19 -0.99 12.30
CA GLU A 16 -8.73 -0.88 12.47
C GLU A 16 -7.89 -1.40 11.31
N HIS A 17 -8.47 -1.62 10.14
CA HIS A 17 -7.66 -2.03 8.99
C HIS A 17 -7.36 -0.88 8.02
N ASN A 18 -8.00 0.28 8.24
CA ASN A 18 -7.76 1.44 7.40
C ASN A 18 -6.41 2.07 7.72
N PHE A 19 -5.70 2.45 6.68
CA PHE A 19 -4.41 3.10 6.84
C PHE A 19 -4.24 4.26 5.86
N LEU A 20 -3.32 5.13 6.20
CA LEU A 20 -2.97 6.30 5.42
C LEU A 20 -1.48 6.24 5.07
N ILE A 21 -1.16 6.39 3.79
CA ILE A 21 0.22 6.53 3.33
C ILE A 21 0.52 8.00 3.11
N ARG A 22 1.60 8.48 3.69
CA ARG A 22 2.17 9.81 3.44
C ARG A 22 3.51 9.66 2.76
N GLN A 23 3.63 10.22 1.56
CA GLN A 23 4.92 10.34 0.90
C GLN A 23 5.57 11.66 1.30
N ARG A 24 6.85 11.61 1.68
CA ARG A 24 7.68 12.79 1.92
C ARG A 24 8.79 12.82 0.89
N PHE A 25 8.76 13.82 0.03
CA PHE A 25 9.85 14.08 -0.89
C PHE A 25 11.03 14.70 -0.15
N THR A 26 12.20 14.07 -0.27
CA THR A 26 13.47 14.62 0.15
C THR A 26 14.45 14.54 -1.03
N LEU A 27 15.48 15.37 -1.04
CA LEU A 27 16.49 15.34 -2.10
C LEU A 27 17.09 13.93 -2.23
N GLY A 28 16.82 13.25 -3.37
CA GLY A 28 17.37 11.95 -3.71
C GLY A 28 16.76 10.73 -3.03
N VAL A 29 15.78 10.91 -2.12
CA VAL A 29 15.15 9.80 -1.37
C VAL A 29 13.65 10.02 -1.24
N ASN A 30 12.87 8.97 -1.50
CA ASN A 30 11.45 8.93 -1.15
C ASN A 30 11.28 8.31 0.24
N ARG A 31 10.49 8.94 1.07
CA ARG A 31 10.11 8.43 2.39
C ARG A 31 8.61 8.17 2.40
N TYR A 32 8.23 7.01 2.93
CA TYR A 32 6.84 6.59 3.11
C TYR A 32 6.58 6.35 4.58
N GLU A 33 5.53 6.95 5.09
CA GLU A 33 5.00 6.71 6.42
C GLU A 33 3.63 6.07 6.27
N ILE A 34 3.40 4.95 6.93
CA ILE A 34 2.11 4.26 6.98
C ILE A 34 1.55 4.50 8.38
N TRP A 35 0.35 5.07 8.44
CA TRP A 35 -0.32 5.43 9.68
C TRP A 35 -1.64 4.70 9.82
N SER A 36 -1.97 4.19 11.01
CA SER A 36 -3.34 3.84 11.34
C SER A 36 -4.19 5.10 11.46
N THR A 37 -5.49 4.99 11.22
CA THR A 37 -6.42 6.12 11.26
C THR A 37 -7.64 5.80 12.10
N ASP A 38 -8.25 6.85 12.66
CA ASP A 38 -9.60 6.80 13.19
C ASP A 38 -10.66 6.89 12.06
N ALA A 39 -11.93 6.91 12.43
CA ALA A 39 -13.05 6.99 11.48
C ALA A 39 -13.05 8.30 10.66
N GLU A 40 -12.51 9.37 11.21
CA GLU A 40 -12.39 10.70 10.59
C GLU A 40 -11.11 10.86 9.75
N TRP A 41 -10.30 9.80 9.63
CA TRP A 41 -8.99 9.78 8.94
C TRP A 41 -7.90 10.60 9.64
N ASN A 42 -8.02 10.87 10.94
CA ASN A 42 -6.89 11.39 11.71
C ASN A 42 -5.87 10.27 11.95
N THR A 43 -4.60 10.60 11.90
CA THR A 43 -3.52 9.63 12.17
C THR A 43 -3.43 9.32 13.66
N VAL A 44 -3.41 8.02 14.00
CA VAL A 44 -3.37 7.52 15.38
C VAL A 44 -1.97 7.03 15.74
N SER A 45 -1.45 6.04 15.01
CA SER A 45 -0.14 5.45 15.27
C SER A 45 0.63 5.18 13.98
N LEU A 46 1.96 5.25 14.05
CA LEU A 46 2.83 4.86 12.95
C LEU A 46 2.86 3.33 12.85
N LEU A 47 2.41 2.80 11.71
CA LEU A 47 2.41 1.37 11.41
C LEU A 47 3.67 0.92 10.69
N GLY A 48 4.34 1.84 9.98
CA GLY A 48 5.55 1.49 9.25
C GLY A 48 6.20 2.71 8.61
N PHE A 49 7.51 2.61 8.42
CA PHE A 49 8.34 3.59 7.78
C PHE A 49 9.22 2.95 6.73
N ALA A 50 9.22 3.48 5.51
CA ALA A 50 10.12 3.06 4.46
C ALA A 50 10.90 4.25 3.90
N GLN A 51 12.13 4.00 3.51
CA GLN A 51 12.98 4.96 2.81
C GLN A 51 13.60 4.29 1.60
N GLN A 52 13.40 4.87 0.43
CA GLN A 52 13.87 4.34 -0.83
C GLN A 52 14.63 5.42 -1.61
N LYS A 53 15.78 5.07 -2.18
CA LYS A 53 16.45 5.95 -3.16
C LYS A 53 15.54 6.13 -4.37
N ARG A 54 15.44 7.35 -4.91
CA ARG A 54 14.72 7.59 -6.15
C ARG A 54 15.24 6.64 -7.23
N PHE A 55 14.33 6.00 -7.97
CA PHE A 55 14.62 5.07 -9.07
C PHE A 55 15.09 3.66 -8.70
N ALA A 56 15.02 3.24 -7.43
CA ALA A 56 15.55 1.95 -6.98
C ALA A 56 14.45 0.91 -6.63
N LEU A 57 13.37 0.77 -7.45
CA LEU A 57 12.47 -0.40 -7.36
C LEU A 57 13.18 -1.72 -7.72
N LYS A 58 14.42 -1.65 -8.20
CA LYS A 58 15.28 -2.80 -8.46
C LYS A 58 15.85 -3.42 -7.17
N GLU A 59 15.78 -2.71 -6.06
CA GLU A 59 16.28 -3.16 -4.77
C GLU A 59 15.10 -3.56 -3.86
N GLU A 60 15.39 -4.34 -2.83
CA GLU A 60 14.44 -4.66 -1.78
C GLU A 60 14.02 -3.37 -1.04
N VAL A 61 12.71 -3.16 -0.90
CA VAL A 61 12.16 -2.07 -0.10
C VAL A 61 11.78 -2.63 1.26
N LYS A 62 12.43 -2.11 2.32
CA LYS A 62 12.18 -2.52 3.70
C LYS A 62 11.33 -1.49 4.43
N PHE A 63 10.36 -2.00 5.17
CA PHE A 63 9.54 -1.23 6.09
C PHE A 63 9.96 -1.52 7.51
N PHE A 64 10.17 -0.47 8.27
CA PHE A 64 10.66 -0.51 9.64
C PHE A 64 9.57 -0.02 10.59
N THR A 65 9.72 -0.32 11.88
CA THR A 65 8.83 0.20 12.93
C THR A 65 8.84 1.73 12.95
N ASP A 66 10.01 2.33 12.70
CA ASP A 66 10.25 3.77 12.76
C ASP A 66 11.48 4.17 11.93
N ASP A 67 11.85 5.43 11.98
CA ASP A 67 12.97 6.00 11.24
C ASP A 67 14.36 5.63 11.79
N SER A 68 14.45 4.98 12.97
CA SER A 68 15.69 4.40 13.48
C SER A 68 16.18 3.20 12.64
N LYS A 69 15.26 2.54 11.92
CA LYS A 69 15.51 1.41 11.02
C LYS A 69 16.15 0.20 11.70
N THR A 70 15.86 0.02 12.98
CA THR A 70 16.43 -1.08 13.77
C THR A 70 15.65 -2.37 13.61
N GLN A 71 14.33 -2.29 13.40
CA GLN A 71 13.45 -3.44 13.29
C GLN A 71 12.67 -3.43 11.97
N VAL A 72 12.88 -4.47 11.15
CA VAL A 72 12.12 -4.69 9.92
C VAL A 72 10.76 -5.30 10.26
N LEU A 73 9.68 -4.70 9.76
CA LEU A 73 8.31 -5.20 9.88
C LEU A 73 7.96 -6.14 8.72
N PHE A 74 8.27 -5.70 7.51
CA PHE A 74 8.09 -6.44 6.27
C PHE A 74 8.95 -5.83 5.17
N SER A 75 9.07 -6.53 4.06
CA SER A 75 9.77 -6.02 2.87
C SER A 75 9.09 -6.50 1.59
N PHE A 76 9.41 -5.86 0.47
CA PHE A 76 9.07 -6.40 -0.83
C PHE A 76 10.24 -6.30 -1.80
N LYS A 77 10.30 -7.24 -2.77
CA LYS A 77 11.37 -7.35 -3.75
C LYS A 77 10.87 -7.94 -5.05
N ALA A 78 11.27 -7.36 -6.18
CA ALA A 78 11.01 -7.93 -7.50
C ALA A 78 11.80 -9.23 -7.71
N ARG A 79 11.15 -10.29 -8.23
CA ARG A 79 11.82 -11.57 -8.57
C ARG A 79 12.90 -11.40 -9.63
N ASN A 80 12.65 -10.51 -10.59
CA ASN A 80 13.63 -10.17 -11.62
C ASN A 80 13.79 -8.66 -11.75
N VAL A 81 14.92 -8.14 -11.32
CA VAL A 81 15.23 -6.70 -11.33
C VAL A 81 15.42 -6.11 -12.72
N LEU A 82 15.61 -6.93 -13.75
CA LEU A 82 15.77 -6.49 -15.13
C LEU A 82 14.43 -6.44 -15.89
N ASP A 83 13.39 -7.04 -15.33
CA ASP A 83 12.07 -7.10 -15.96
C ASP A 83 11.05 -6.24 -15.20
N ILE A 84 10.58 -5.17 -15.83
CA ILE A 84 9.53 -4.30 -15.27
C ILE A 84 8.17 -5.02 -15.15
N LYS A 85 8.01 -6.18 -15.79
CA LYS A 85 6.85 -7.07 -15.66
C LYS A 85 7.01 -8.06 -14.51
N SER A 86 8.08 -7.93 -13.74
CA SER A 86 8.41 -8.89 -12.69
C SER A 86 7.32 -8.90 -11.60
N VAL A 87 7.06 -10.10 -11.10
CA VAL A 87 6.30 -10.31 -9.87
C VAL A 87 7.13 -9.77 -8.71
N VAL A 88 6.47 -9.11 -7.78
CA VAL A 88 7.06 -8.59 -6.56
C VAL A 88 6.59 -9.46 -5.39
N ASP A 89 7.52 -10.11 -4.72
CA ASP A 89 7.24 -10.87 -3.50
C ASP A 89 7.28 -9.96 -2.27
N VAL A 90 6.38 -10.25 -1.33
CA VAL A 90 6.29 -9.56 -0.03
C VAL A 90 6.64 -10.55 1.07
N PHE A 91 7.51 -10.10 1.98
CA PHE A 91 8.04 -10.92 3.07
C PHE A 91 7.72 -10.27 4.42
N ASP A 92 7.47 -11.08 5.43
CA ASP A 92 7.40 -10.60 6.82
C ASP A 92 8.79 -10.21 7.36
N GLY A 93 8.85 -9.72 8.61
CA GLY A 93 10.10 -9.34 9.27
C GLY A 93 11.07 -10.52 9.52
N GLY A 94 10.56 -11.74 9.45
CA GLY A 94 11.33 -12.99 9.56
C GLY A 94 11.82 -13.53 8.21
N GLY A 95 11.41 -12.90 7.09
CA GLY A 95 11.76 -13.33 5.74
C GLY A 95 10.83 -14.40 5.15
N ASN A 96 9.70 -14.73 5.79
CA ASN A 96 8.71 -15.63 5.21
C ASN A 96 7.83 -14.89 4.21
N THR A 97 7.50 -15.55 3.09
CA THR A 97 6.64 -14.97 2.07
C THR A 97 5.21 -14.81 2.57
N ILE A 98 4.69 -13.58 2.52
CA ILE A 98 3.28 -13.25 2.83
C ILE A 98 2.41 -13.43 1.58
N GLY A 99 2.91 -13.01 0.43
CA GLY A 99 2.22 -13.04 -0.84
C GLY A 99 3.02 -12.33 -1.92
N SER A 100 2.36 -12.06 -3.04
CA SER A 100 2.99 -11.36 -4.16
C SER A 100 2.02 -10.44 -4.88
N PHE A 101 2.56 -9.52 -5.68
CA PHE A 101 1.75 -8.70 -6.57
C PHE A 101 2.51 -8.39 -7.87
N HIS A 102 1.77 -8.08 -8.92
CA HIS A 102 2.33 -7.66 -10.20
C HIS A 102 1.33 -6.83 -11.00
N LYS A 103 1.84 -6.10 -11.98
CA LYS A 103 1.00 -5.40 -12.95
C LYS A 103 0.68 -6.32 -14.11
N ASP A 104 -0.61 -6.51 -14.43
CA ASP A 104 -1.04 -7.19 -15.64
C ASP A 104 -0.89 -6.25 -16.84
N TRP A 105 0.22 -6.38 -17.56
CA TRP A 105 0.54 -5.53 -18.70
C TRP A 105 -0.39 -5.74 -19.89
N LYS A 106 -0.99 -6.92 -20.04
CA LYS A 106 -1.93 -7.21 -21.13
C LYS A 106 -3.27 -6.52 -20.86
N ALA A 107 -3.83 -6.71 -19.68
CA ALA A 107 -5.05 -6.02 -19.24
C ALA A 107 -4.84 -4.50 -19.11
N SER A 108 -3.61 -4.06 -18.79
CA SER A 108 -3.26 -2.64 -18.60
C SER A 108 -3.16 -1.82 -19.89
N MET A 109 -3.40 -2.39 -21.06
CA MET A 109 -3.40 -1.61 -22.32
C MET A 109 -4.49 -0.55 -22.33
N LEU A 110 -5.63 -0.80 -21.73
CA LEU A 110 -6.75 0.15 -21.63
C LEU A 110 -6.87 0.74 -20.23
N ASN A 111 -6.72 -0.10 -19.21
CA ASN A 111 -6.84 0.30 -17.80
C ASN A 111 -5.73 -0.34 -16.98
N SER A 112 -5.11 0.42 -16.06
CA SER A 112 -4.03 -0.12 -15.22
C SER A 112 -4.58 -1.22 -14.32
N THR A 113 -4.15 -2.45 -14.54
CA THR A 113 -4.63 -3.63 -13.81
C THR A 113 -3.48 -4.21 -12.98
N TRP A 114 -3.76 -4.50 -11.73
CA TRP A 114 -2.85 -5.10 -10.77
C TRP A 114 -3.43 -6.40 -10.24
N ILE A 115 -2.57 -7.37 -9.99
CA ILE A 115 -2.94 -8.66 -9.41
C ILE A 115 -2.23 -8.79 -8.07
N ILE A 116 -2.95 -9.25 -7.03
CA ILE A 116 -2.42 -9.61 -5.72
C ILE A 116 -2.74 -11.07 -5.46
N GLU A 117 -1.74 -11.81 -5.02
CA GLU A 117 -1.84 -13.22 -4.66
C GLU A 117 -1.37 -13.44 -3.22
N GLN A 118 -2.24 -14.03 -2.40
CA GLN A 118 -1.92 -14.44 -1.04
C GLN A 118 -2.23 -15.93 -0.88
N PRO A 119 -1.29 -16.75 -0.37
CA PRO A 119 -1.54 -18.17 -0.15
C PRO A 119 -2.82 -18.43 0.68
N GLY A 120 -3.70 -19.29 0.18
CA GLY A 120 -4.95 -19.62 0.86
C GLY A 120 -6.10 -18.63 0.68
N GLN A 121 -5.89 -17.55 -0.07
CA GLN A 121 -6.92 -16.57 -0.40
C GLN A 121 -7.18 -16.50 -1.92
N PRO A 122 -8.39 -16.11 -2.35
CA PRO A 122 -8.67 -15.83 -3.76
C PRO A 122 -7.74 -14.73 -4.33
N GLU A 123 -7.46 -14.82 -5.64
CA GLU A 123 -6.75 -13.76 -6.37
C GLU A 123 -7.52 -12.45 -6.32
N VAL A 124 -6.80 -11.35 -6.11
CA VAL A 124 -7.37 -10.01 -6.06
C VAL A 124 -6.95 -9.22 -7.29
N LYS A 125 -7.92 -8.60 -7.96
CA LYS A 125 -7.70 -7.72 -9.13
C LYS A 125 -7.96 -6.28 -8.77
N GLY A 126 -6.95 -5.44 -8.94
CA GLY A 126 -7.02 -4.00 -8.74
C GLY A 126 -7.14 -3.27 -10.07
N GLN A 127 -8.13 -2.39 -10.19
CA GLN A 127 -8.31 -1.54 -11.35
C GLN A 127 -8.54 -0.09 -10.96
N GLU A 128 -8.18 0.80 -11.84
CA GLU A 128 -8.46 2.22 -11.68
C GLU A 128 -9.97 2.46 -11.73
N LYS A 129 -10.50 3.21 -10.76
CA LYS A 129 -11.95 3.49 -10.65
C LYS A 129 -12.51 4.26 -11.83
N SER A 130 -11.70 5.11 -12.46
CA SER A 130 -12.12 5.94 -13.59
C SER A 130 -11.29 5.67 -14.84
N PRO A 131 -11.77 4.87 -15.79
CA PRO A 131 -11.11 4.67 -17.08
C PRO A 131 -10.90 5.98 -17.85
N ALA A 132 -11.80 6.96 -17.70
CA ALA A 132 -11.69 8.27 -18.35
C ALA A 132 -10.45 9.03 -17.86
N TYR A 133 -10.15 8.99 -16.56
CA TYR A 133 -8.94 9.60 -16.02
C TYR A 133 -7.68 8.84 -16.43
N ALA A 134 -7.74 7.52 -16.56
CA ALA A 134 -6.63 6.72 -17.09
C ALA A 134 -6.26 7.15 -18.51
N ILE A 135 -7.26 7.34 -19.37
CA ILE A 135 -7.08 7.81 -20.74
C ILE A 135 -6.55 9.24 -20.73
N LEU A 136 -7.17 10.14 -19.95
CA LEU A 136 -6.79 11.55 -19.90
C LEU A 136 -5.32 11.72 -19.50
N ARG A 137 -4.81 10.96 -18.52
CA ARG A 137 -3.39 10.98 -18.12
C ARG A 137 -2.42 10.58 -19.24
N ARG A 138 -2.83 9.70 -20.16
CA ARG A 138 -1.99 9.30 -21.29
C ARG A 138 -1.78 10.40 -22.32
N PHE A 139 -2.73 11.35 -22.39
CA PHE A 139 -2.70 12.44 -23.35
C PHE A 139 -2.33 13.78 -22.72
N THR A 140 -2.18 13.85 -21.40
CA THR A 140 -1.86 15.07 -20.67
C THR A 140 -0.78 14.79 -19.64
N ASN A 141 0.13 15.75 -19.46
CA ASN A 141 1.16 15.70 -18.39
C ASN A 141 0.62 16.32 -17.08
N PHE A 142 -0.69 16.16 -16.81
CA PHE A 142 -1.30 16.73 -15.61
C PHE A 142 -1.17 15.80 -14.41
N ASP A 143 -0.26 16.09 -13.49
CA ASP A 143 0.01 15.32 -12.27
C ASP A 143 -1.12 15.39 -11.24
N PHE A 144 -2.12 16.27 -11.45
CA PHE A 144 -3.26 16.44 -10.54
C PHE A 144 -4.49 15.56 -10.87
N ILE A 145 -4.39 14.64 -11.86
CA ILE A 145 -5.51 13.73 -12.16
C ILE A 145 -5.55 12.65 -11.08
N PRO A 146 -6.72 12.42 -10.42
CA PRO A 146 -6.87 11.40 -9.37
C PRO A 146 -6.41 10.02 -9.84
N TYR A 147 -5.73 9.30 -8.96
CA TYR A 147 -5.29 7.94 -9.19
C TYR A 147 -5.89 7.06 -8.09
N ASP A 148 -7.15 6.71 -8.31
CA ASP A 148 -7.94 5.94 -7.37
C ASP A 148 -8.10 4.52 -7.87
N PHE A 149 -7.85 3.54 -7.01
CA PHE A 149 -7.92 2.12 -7.32
C PHE A 149 -8.91 1.40 -6.43
N LEU A 150 -9.60 0.43 -7.01
CA LEU A 150 -10.41 -0.54 -6.29
C LEU A 150 -9.90 -1.95 -6.60
N PHE A 151 -9.61 -2.69 -5.55
CA PHE A 151 -9.15 -4.07 -5.58
C PHE A 151 -10.26 -5.00 -5.13
N LYS A 152 -10.55 -6.04 -5.92
CA LYS A 152 -11.62 -7.00 -5.68
C LYS A 152 -11.13 -8.44 -5.78
N ALA A 153 -11.71 -9.31 -4.94
CA ALA A 153 -11.66 -10.76 -5.06
C ALA A 153 -13.02 -11.22 -5.58
N GLY A 154 -13.13 -11.47 -6.90
CA GLY A 154 -14.42 -11.61 -7.56
C GLY A 154 -15.26 -10.33 -7.44
N GLU A 155 -16.44 -10.43 -6.83
CA GLU A 155 -17.32 -9.27 -6.60
C GLU A 155 -17.08 -8.56 -5.27
N ARG A 156 -16.25 -9.13 -4.38
CA ARG A 156 -16.01 -8.58 -3.05
C ARG A 156 -14.89 -7.56 -3.06
N ASP A 157 -15.14 -6.39 -2.48
CA ASP A 157 -14.12 -5.37 -2.27
C ASP A 157 -13.10 -5.84 -1.23
N VAL A 158 -11.82 -5.60 -1.51
CA VAL A 158 -10.69 -5.97 -0.64
C VAL A 158 -9.95 -4.73 -0.16
N LEU A 159 -9.58 -3.84 -1.09
CA LEU A 159 -8.81 -2.64 -0.80
C LEU A 159 -9.25 -1.50 -1.72
N ASP A 160 -9.59 -0.39 -1.12
CA ASP A 160 -9.85 0.87 -1.82
C ASP A 160 -8.70 1.85 -1.56
N ILE A 161 -8.08 2.36 -2.62
CA ILE A 161 -7.02 3.36 -2.56
C ILE A 161 -7.52 4.63 -3.21
N THR A 162 -7.57 5.72 -2.44
CA THR A 162 -7.96 7.05 -2.92
C THR A 162 -6.85 8.07 -2.63
N ARG A 163 -6.32 8.70 -3.70
CA ARG A 163 -5.33 9.77 -3.57
C ARG A 163 -6.01 11.07 -3.12
N LYS A 164 -5.46 11.70 -2.10
CA LYS A 164 -5.87 13.04 -1.64
C LYS A 164 -4.82 14.05 -2.07
N PHE A 165 -5.29 15.08 -2.75
CA PHE A 165 -4.43 16.18 -3.20
C PHE A 165 -4.10 17.11 -2.03
N GLY A 166 -2.83 17.52 -1.96
CA GLY A 166 -2.33 18.45 -0.95
C GLY A 166 -0.88 18.81 -1.22
N LEU A 167 -0.25 19.53 -0.30
CA LEU A 167 1.20 19.82 -0.33
C LEU A 167 2.07 18.54 -0.27
N ARG A 168 1.48 17.40 0.04
CA ARG A 168 2.12 16.08 0.12
C ARG A 168 1.17 15.04 -0.41
N ASP A 169 1.67 14.11 -1.19
CA ASP A 169 0.88 12.97 -1.64
C ASP A 169 0.46 12.12 -0.45
N THR A 170 -0.85 11.97 -0.32
CA THR A 170 -1.48 11.22 0.75
C THR A 170 -2.47 10.24 0.12
N TYR A 171 -2.39 8.97 0.50
CA TYR A 171 -3.30 7.92 0.03
C TYR A 171 -4.09 7.39 1.21
N ARG A 172 -5.41 7.45 1.10
CA ARG A 172 -6.35 6.78 2.01
C ARG A 172 -6.59 5.38 1.49
N CYS A 173 -6.39 4.39 2.36
CA CYS A 173 -6.52 2.98 2.05
C CYS A 173 -7.56 2.35 2.98
N THR A 174 -8.74 2.01 2.43
CA THR A 174 -9.79 1.30 3.15
C THR A 174 -9.65 -0.19 2.90
N VAL A 175 -9.53 -0.98 3.95
CA VAL A 175 -9.44 -2.45 3.87
C VAL A 175 -10.80 -3.04 4.23
N GLU A 176 -11.45 -3.71 3.26
CA GLU A 176 -12.78 -4.30 3.39
C GLU A 176 -12.73 -5.81 3.66
N ALA A 177 -11.56 -6.43 3.52
CA ALA A 177 -11.37 -7.87 3.66
C ALA A 177 -10.19 -8.17 4.61
N PRO A 178 -10.46 -8.27 5.93
CA PRO A 178 -9.44 -8.40 6.96
C PRO A 178 -8.69 -9.75 6.94
N GLU A 179 -9.13 -10.72 6.16
CA GLU A 179 -8.44 -11.99 5.94
C GLU A 179 -7.20 -11.86 5.06
N TYR A 180 -7.04 -10.75 4.34
CA TYR A 180 -5.80 -10.46 3.63
C TYR A 180 -4.80 -9.78 4.56
N ASP A 181 -3.55 -10.17 4.47
CA ASP A 181 -2.48 -9.59 5.29
C ASP A 181 -2.32 -8.09 4.97
N THR A 182 -2.54 -7.25 5.96
CA THR A 182 -2.49 -5.79 5.79
C THR A 182 -1.11 -5.32 5.29
N ARG A 183 -0.01 -6.01 5.64
CA ARG A 183 1.34 -5.69 5.16
C ARG A 183 1.48 -5.90 3.65
N LEU A 184 0.81 -6.93 3.10
CA LEU A 184 0.75 -7.16 1.65
C LEU A 184 0.01 -6.01 0.97
N LEU A 185 -1.14 -5.58 1.52
CA LEU A 185 -1.93 -4.47 0.98
C LEU A 185 -1.17 -3.13 1.08
N GLN A 186 -0.44 -2.90 2.18
CA GLN A 186 0.43 -1.74 2.37
C GLN A 186 1.59 -1.73 1.35
N ALA A 187 2.21 -2.88 1.11
CA ALA A 187 3.28 -3.02 0.10
C ALA A 187 2.77 -2.65 -1.31
N VAL A 188 1.59 -3.15 -1.68
CA VAL A 188 0.94 -2.82 -2.97
C VAL A 188 0.71 -1.33 -3.10
N ALA A 189 0.10 -0.70 -2.10
CA ALA A 189 -0.25 0.71 -2.14
C ALA A 189 0.99 1.62 -2.26
N VAL A 190 2.09 1.30 -1.57
CA VAL A 190 3.37 2.02 -1.70
C VAL A 190 4.04 1.75 -3.05
N ALA A 191 4.03 0.51 -3.54
CA ALA A 191 4.63 0.16 -4.82
C ALA A 191 3.91 0.83 -6.00
N MET A 192 2.59 0.97 -5.92
CA MET A 192 1.80 1.68 -6.93
C MET A 192 2.24 3.14 -7.06
N ASP A 193 2.42 3.85 -5.96
CA ASP A 193 2.93 5.23 -5.96
C ASP A 193 4.35 5.29 -6.55
N ALA A 194 5.23 4.43 -6.08
CA ALA A 194 6.63 4.39 -6.53
C ALA A 194 6.80 4.05 -8.02
N LEU A 195 5.86 3.30 -8.62
CA LEU A 195 5.88 2.91 -10.04
C LEU A 195 5.24 3.93 -10.98
N GLN A 196 4.40 4.82 -10.47
CA GLN A 196 3.73 5.84 -11.28
C GLN A 196 4.59 7.07 -11.54
N ASN A 197 5.47 7.41 -10.62
CA ASN A 197 6.34 8.58 -10.72
C ASN A 197 7.55 8.34 -11.65
N ARG A 198 7.39 7.49 -12.69
CA ARG A 198 8.41 7.20 -13.71
C ARG A 198 8.03 7.72 -15.07
#